data_cac017cef5156c8aba5dfb8c517ce179
#
_entry.id   cac017cef5156c8aba5dfb8c517ce179
#
_cell.length_a   1.000
_cell.length_b   1.000
_cell.length_c   1.000
_cell.angle_alpha   90.00
_cell.angle_beta   90.00
_cell.angle_gamma   90.00
#
_symmetry.space_group_name_H-M   'P 1'
#
loop_
_entity.id
_entity.type
_entity.pdbx_description
1 polymer ?
#
loop_
_entity_poly.entity_id
_entity_poly.type
_entity_poly.pdbx_seq_one_letter_code
_entity_poly.pdbx_strand_id
1 'polypeptide(L)'
;MAFSTYAELQTLVGNYLARDDLSTQIVDFIKLGEVRMRRDLRLRQMLTSTDLTVSTTDVAIPSDFLELRELHIDSNPITQLDYLPPTTFFRTARTTENGKPVFYTMDGTNFKFGPQPDTTYTGKSLYYAAPDFLSDSNTSNTFLTVAPRS
;
A
#
# COMPACT_ATOMS: atom_id res chain seq x y z
N MET A 1 -17.63 1.33 -25.40
CA MET A 1 -16.40 0.65 -25.89
C MET A 1 -15.63 0.20 -24.66
N ALA A 2 -15.29 -1.08 -24.60
CA ALA A 2 -14.39 -1.59 -23.56
C ALA A 2 -12.99 -1.69 -24.21
N PHE A 3 -11.98 -1.14 -23.58
CA PHE A 3 -10.59 -1.39 -23.91
C PHE A 3 -10.07 -2.48 -22.95
N SER A 4 -9.30 -3.41 -23.46
CA SER A 4 -8.78 -4.54 -22.72
C SER A 4 -7.27 -4.53 -22.58
N THR A 5 -6.59 -3.66 -23.34
CA THR A 5 -5.14 -3.55 -23.36
C THR A 5 -4.68 -2.11 -23.16
N TYR A 6 -3.43 -1.94 -22.73
CA TYR A 6 -2.81 -0.63 -22.58
C TYR A 6 -2.67 0.10 -23.93
N ALA A 7 -2.33 -0.63 -25.01
CA ALA A 7 -2.23 -0.09 -26.34
C ALA A 7 -3.58 0.43 -26.89
N GLU A 8 -4.68 -0.29 -26.59
CA GLU A 8 -6.03 0.17 -26.95
C GLU A 8 -6.40 1.45 -26.18
N LEU A 9 -6.01 1.57 -24.91
CA LEU A 9 -6.22 2.79 -24.14
C LEU A 9 -5.46 3.97 -24.74
N GLN A 10 -4.19 3.79 -25.13
CA GLN A 10 -3.40 4.84 -25.79
C GLN A 10 -4.04 5.27 -27.10
N THR A 11 -4.48 4.32 -27.93
CA THR A 11 -5.17 4.57 -29.18
C THR A 11 -6.48 5.33 -28.95
N LEU A 12 -7.25 4.95 -27.93
CA LEU A 12 -8.49 5.63 -27.59
C LEU A 12 -8.27 7.09 -27.19
N VAL A 13 -7.25 7.35 -26.39
CA VAL A 13 -6.87 8.72 -25.99
C VAL A 13 -6.42 9.54 -27.18
N GLY A 14 -5.59 8.96 -28.08
CA GLY A 14 -5.18 9.62 -29.33
C GLY A 14 -6.36 9.99 -30.24
N ASN A 15 -7.28 9.06 -30.45
CA ASN A 15 -8.50 9.28 -31.23
C ASN A 15 -9.40 10.36 -30.60
N TYR A 16 -9.51 10.37 -29.26
CA TYR A 16 -10.29 11.40 -28.55
C TYR A 16 -9.68 12.80 -28.72
N LEU A 17 -8.36 12.89 -28.69
CA LEU A 17 -7.63 14.15 -28.91
C LEU A 17 -7.59 14.57 -30.38
N ALA A 18 -7.93 13.66 -31.32
CA ALA A 18 -7.80 13.83 -32.77
C ALA A 18 -6.39 14.29 -33.19
N ARG A 19 -5.35 13.70 -32.56
CA ARG A 19 -3.93 14.04 -32.79
C ARG A 19 -3.06 12.79 -32.81
N ASP A 20 -2.20 12.69 -33.82
CA ASP A 20 -1.28 11.55 -34.02
C ASP A 20 0.16 11.85 -33.57
N ASP A 21 0.46 13.12 -33.28
CA ASP A 21 1.80 13.61 -32.92
C ASP A 21 2.11 13.52 -31.39
N LEU A 22 1.16 13.07 -30.58
CA LEU A 22 1.26 13.08 -29.11
C LEU A 22 1.46 11.69 -28.48
N SER A 23 1.94 10.70 -29.23
CA SER A 23 2.06 9.32 -28.75
C SER A 23 2.88 9.19 -27.45
N THR A 24 3.96 9.94 -27.31
CA THR A 24 4.78 9.95 -26.09
C THR A 24 4.07 10.65 -24.94
N GLN A 25 3.43 11.78 -25.20
CA GLN A 25 2.71 12.57 -24.20
C GLN A 25 1.46 11.84 -23.67
N ILE A 26 0.83 11.01 -24.51
CA ILE A 26 -0.31 10.18 -24.08
C ILE A 26 0.07 9.22 -22.95
N VAL A 27 1.24 8.62 -23.02
CA VAL A 27 1.78 7.79 -21.93
C VAL A 27 1.87 8.57 -20.62
N ASP A 28 2.41 9.79 -20.68
CA ASP A 28 2.54 10.66 -19.50
C ASP A 28 1.18 11.11 -18.99
N PHE A 29 0.21 11.38 -19.83
CA PHE A 29 -1.15 11.73 -19.40
C PHE A 29 -1.87 10.59 -18.71
N ILE A 30 -1.73 9.37 -19.22
CA ILE A 30 -2.27 8.17 -18.56
C ILE A 30 -1.65 8.00 -17.19
N LYS A 31 -0.32 8.11 -17.09
CA LYS A 31 0.41 8.00 -15.82
C LYS A 31 0.00 9.08 -14.81
N LEU A 32 -0.21 10.33 -15.26
CA LEU A 32 -0.74 11.39 -14.41
C LEU A 32 -2.15 11.07 -13.88
N GLY A 33 -3.01 10.50 -14.70
CA GLY A 33 -4.33 10.02 -14.29
C GLY A 33 -4.24 8.94 -13.23
N GLU A 34 -3.34 7.96 -13.40
CA GLU A 34 -3.12 6.88 -12.44
C GLU A 34 -2.55 7.39 -11.11
N VAL A 35 -1.61 8.35 -11.13
CA VAL A 35 -1.09 9.01 -9.93
C VAL A 35 -2.23 9.68 -9.16
N ARG A 36 -3.13 10.37 -9.86
CA ARG A 36 -4.30 11.00 -9.22
C ARG A 36 -5.24 9.97 -8.62
N MET A 37 -5.52 8.88 -9.33
CA MET A 37 -6.36 7.78 -8.83
C MET A 37 -5.75 7.15 -7.58
N ARG A 38 -4.44 6.87 -7.56
CA ARG A 38 -3.74 6.35 -6.38
C ARG A 38 -3.87 7.26 -5.16
N ARG A 39 -3.83 8.57 -5.37
CA ARG A 39 -3.96 9.55 -4.29
C ARG A 39 -5.38 9.66 -3.76
N ASP A 40 -6.36 9.72 -4.65
CA ASP A 40 -7.73 10.10 -4.32
C ASP A 40 -8.64 8.89 -4.00
N LEU A 41 -8.31 7.70 -4.52
CA LEU A 41 -9.15 6.52 -4.38
C LEU A 41 -8.64 5.57 -3.29
N ARG A 42 -9.60 5.00 -2.54
CA ARG A 42 -9.42 3.90 -1.59
C ARG A 42 -10.47 2.84 -1.89
N LEU A 43 -10.18 1.99 -2.86
CA LEU A 43 -11.09 0.95 -3.29
C LEU A 43 -10.86 -0.34 -2.50
N ARG A 44 -11.92 -1.12 -2.32
CA ARG A 44 -11.84 -2.43 -1.67
C ARG A 44 -10.83 -3.36 -2.36
N GLN A 45 -10.69 -3.27 -3.68
CA GLN A 45 -9.73 -4.07 -4.44
C GLN A 45 -8.27 -3.71 -4.16
N MET A 46 -8.02 -2.53 -3.61
CA MET A 46 -6.67 -2.10 -3.20
C MET A 46 -6.29 -2.62 -1.81
N LEU A 47 -7.26 -3.21 -1.09
CA LEU A 47 -7.01 -3.73 0.25
C LEU A 47 -6.22 -5.03 0.15
N THR A 48 -5.05 -5.07 0.76
CA THR A 48 -4.17 -6.23 0.80
C THR A 48 -3.66 -6.49 2.20
N SER A 49 -3.24 -7.72 2.45
CA SER A 49 -2.65 -8.13 3.71
C SER A 49 -1.25 -8.66 3.46
N THR A 50 -0.29 -8.22 4.28
CA THR A 50 1.10 -8.68 4.20
C THR A 50 1.61 -9.04 5.58
N ASP A 51 2.37 -10.13 5.65
CA ASP A 51 3.06 -10.56 6.85
C ASP A 51 4.35 -9.75 7.02
N LEU A 52 4.55 -9.25 8.23
CA LEU A 52 5.74 -8.50 8.63
C LEU A 52 6.55 -9.34 9.63
N THR A 53 7.85 -9.45 9.39
CA THR A 53 8.76 -10.07 10.38
C THR A 53 9.17 -9.03 11.41
N VAL A 54 8.62 -9.14 12.60
CA VAL A 54 8.86 -8.21 13.72
C VAL A 54 9.90 -8.83 14.66
N SER A 55 11.17 -8.67 14.31
CA SER A 55 12.32 -9.13 15.09
C SER A 55 13.10 -7.98 15.75
N THR A 56 12.86 -6.76 15.28
CA THR A 56 13.47 -5.52 15.75
C THR A 56 12.40 -4.45 15.93
N THR A 57 12.78 -3.37 16.59
CA THR A 57 11.89 -2.20 16.73
C THR A 57 11.47 -1.62 15.39
N ASP A 58 12.34 -1.65 14.38
CA ASP A 58 12.13 -1.04 13.08
C ASP A 58 11.85 -2.12 12.02
N VAL A 59 10.71 -2.00 11.35
CA VAL A 59 10.30 -2.87 10.25
C VAL A 59 9.88 -2.01 9.06
N ALA A 60 10.43 -2.29 7.89
CA ALA A 60 10.16 -1.50 6.69
C ALA A 60 8.67 -1.57 6.30
N ILE A 61 8.12 -0.44 5.93
CA ILE A 61 6.77 -0.33 5.35
C ILE A 61 6.83 -0.86 3.90
N PRO A 62 5.86 -1.67 3.45
CA PRO A 62 5.79 -2.10 2.05
C PRO A 62 5.86 -0.92 1.07
N SER A 63 6.55 -1.08 -0.06
CA SER A 63 6.78 -0.01 -1.03
C SER A 63 5.51 0.48 -1.74
N ASP A 64 4.49 -0.36 -1.77
CA ASP A 64 3.16 -0.07 -2.33
C ASP A 64 2.15 0.47 -1.31
N PHE A 65 2.60 0.72 -0.07
CA PHE A 65 1.77 1.19 1.02
C PHE A 65 1.19 2.58 0.77
N LEU A 66 -0.12 2.71 0.94
CA LEU A 66 -0.84 4.00 0.91
C LEU A 66 -1.40 4.37 2.27
N GLU A 67 -2.13 3.47 2.90
CA GLU A 67 -2.83 3.75 4.15
C GLU A 67 -3.06 2.47 4.94
N LEU A 68 -2.73 2.49 6.22
CA LEU A 68 -2.95 1.36 7.12
C LEU A 68 -4.41 1.28 7.55
N ARG A 69 -4.95 0.05 7.56
CA ARG A 69 -6.27 -0.24 8.10
C ARG A 69 -6.20 -0.95 9.44
N GLU A 70 -5.31 -1.93 9.53
CA GLU A 70 -5.14 -2.73 10.74
C GLU A 70 -3.70 -3.24 10.83
N LEU A 71 -3.18 -3.32 12.05
CA LEU A 71 -1.89 -3.93 12.34
C LEU A 71 -2.00 -4.71 13.65
N HIS A 72 -1.67 -5.99 13.59
CA HIS A 72 -1.70 -6.86 14.77
C HIS A 72 -0.55 -7.87 14.73
N ILE A 73 -0.23 -8.42 15.88
CA ILE A 73 0.68 -9.57 16.00
C ILE A 73 -0.15 -10.85 15.88
N ASP A 74 0.23 -11.72 14.94
CA ASP A 74 -0.38 -13.04 14.75
C ASP A 74 0.10 -13.98 15.85
N SER A 75 -0.65 -14.03 16.92
CA SER A 75 -0.38 -14.84 18.12
C SER A 75 -1.69 -15.41 18.63
N ASN A 76 -1.61 -16.38 19.52
CA ASN A 76 -2.81 -16.93 20.18
C ASN A 76 -2.81 -16.57 21.67
N PRO A 77 -3.69 -15.63 22.12
CA PRO A 77 -4.63 -14.83 21.31
C PRO A 77 -3.94 -13.77 20.46
N ILE A 78 -4.63 -13.32 19.38
CA ILE A 78 -4.18 -12.21 18.54
C ILE A 78 -3.99 -10.96 19.41
N THR A 79 -2.87 -10.25 19.19
CA THR A 79 -2.60 -9.00 19.88
C THR A 79 -2.72 -7.84 18.91
N GLN A 80 -3.79 -7.07 19.05
CA GLN A 80 -3.96 -5.82 18.31
C GLN A 80 -2.96 -4.79 18.84
N LEU A 81 -2.38 -4.01 17.91
CA LEU A 81 -1.39 -2.99 18.24
C LEU A 81 -2.05 -1.62 18.29
N ASP A 82 -1.76 -0.86 19.34
CA ASP A 82 -2.24 0.51 19.48
C ASP A 82 -1.30 1.50 18.78
N TYR A 83 -1.86 2.41 18.01
CA TYR A 83 -1.07 3.48 17.43
C TYR A 83 -0.74 4.54 18.48
N LEU A 84 0.53 4.87 18.63
CA LEU A 84 0.99 5.99 19.43
C LEU A 84 1.64 7.07 18.57
N PRO A 85 1.33 8.35 18.78
CA PRO A 85 2.06 9.43 18.15
C PRO A 85 3.56 9.31 18.44
N PRO A 86 4.47 9.68 17.51
CA PRO A 86 5.91 9.50 17.69
C PRO A 86 6.46 10.05 19.00
N THR A 87 6.01 11.24 19.41
CA THR A 87 6.45 11.86 20.68
C THR A 87 6.11 11.00 21.88
N THR A 88 4.92 10.41 21.93
CA THR A 88 4.47 9.56 23.03
C THR A 88 5.16 8.21 22.94
N PHE A 89 5.30 7.65 21.73
CA PHE A 89 5.97 6.40 21.49
C PHE A 89 7.41 6.39 22.05
N PHE A 90 8.23 7.36 21.65
CA PHE A 90 9.63 7.42 22.10
C PHE A 90 9.78 7.61 23.61
N ARG A 91 8.85 8.30 24.24
CA ARG A 91 8.84 8.44 25.70
C ARG A 91 8.47 7.11 26.38
N THR A 92 7.47 6.39 25.87
CA THR A 92 6.99 5.14 26.43
C THR A 92 7.97 3.99 26.13
N ALA A 93 8.49 3.88 24.94
CA ALA A 93 9.42 2.82 24.52
C ALA A 93 10.74 2.81 25.33
N ARG A 94 11.20 3.99 25.77
CA ARG A 94 12.42 4.11 26.59
C ARG A 94 12.29 3.54 27.99
N THR A 95 11.09 3.39 28.49
CA THR A 95 10.81 2.95 29.88
C THR A 95 10.33 1.51 29.96
N THR A 96 10.15 0.86 28.83
CA THR A 96 9.56 -0.49 28.76
C THR A 96 10.67 -1.50 28.49
N GLU A 97 10.68 -2.59 29.25
CA GLU A 97 11.56 -3.74 29.02
C GLU A 97 11.20 -4.43 27.69
N ASN A 98 12.13 -5.23 27.17
CA ASN A 98 11.88 -6.03 25.97
C ASN A 98 10.71 -6.99 26.21
N GLY A 99 9.91 -7.19 25.18
CA GLY A 99 8.76 -8.07 25.28
C GLY A 99 7.93 -8.07 24.00
N LYS A 100 6.76 -8.70 24.08
CA LYS A 100 5.83 -8.72 22.96
C LYS A 100 5.35 -7.30 22.63
N PRO A 101 5.44 -6.84 21.38
CA PRO A 101 4.93 -5.54 20.97
C PRO A 101 3.43 -5.38 21.23
N VAL A 102 3.04 -4.24 21.78
CA VAL A 102 1.63 -3.88 22.05
C VAL A 102 1.24 -2.54 21.46
N PHE A 103 2.22 -1.72 21.06
CA PHE A 103 1.97 -0.45 20.40
C PHE A 103 2.97 -0.23 19.25
N TYR A 104 2.58 0.62 18.34
CA TYR A 104 3.42 0.98 17.20
C TYR A 104 3.32 2.47 16.87
N THR A 105 4.27 2.95 16.09
CA THR A 105 4.22 4.26 15.44
C THR A 105 4.78 4.15 14.03
N MET A 106 4.59 5.19 13.22
CA MET A 106 5.16 5.29 11.89
C MET A 106 6.22 6.38 11.92
N ASP A 107 7.43 6.05 11.46
CA ASP A 107 8.55 6.98 11.38
C ASP A 107 9.25 6.84 10.01
N GLY A 108 8.98 7.81 9.14
CA GLY A 108 9.47 7.79 7.78
C GLY A 108 8.95 6.59 7.00
N THR A 109 9.85 5.70 6.61
CA THR A 109 9.57 4.49 5.82
C THR A 109 9.45 3.22 6.68
N ASN A 110 9.42 3.36 8.01
CA ASN A 110 9.39 2.23 8.92
C ASN A 110 8.19 2.29 9.86
N PHE A 111 7.64 1.12 10.16
CA PHE A 111 6.90 0.91 11.39
C PHE A 111 7.88 0.74 12.55
N LYS A 112 7.64 1.41 13.66
CA LYS A 112 8.36 1.18 14.91
C LYS A 112 7.45 0.50 15.89
N PHE A 113 7.92 -0.61 16.45
CA PHE A 113 7.18 -1.43 17.40
C PHE A 113 7.70 -1.23 18.82
N GLY A 114 6.81 -1.24 19.77
CA GLY A 114 7.16 -1.14 21.18
C GLY A 114 6.25 -2.01 22.07
N PRO A 115 6.81 -2.56 23.15
CA PRO A 115 8.22 -2.63 23.51
C PRO A 115 9.10 -3.30 22.44
N GLN A 116 10.43 -3.20 22.60
CA GLN A 116 11.35 -3.91 21.70
C GLN A 116 11.06 -5.40 21.76
N PRO A 117 10.89 -6.08 20.60
CA PRO A 117 10.62 -7.51 20.57
C PRO A 117 11.70 -8.32 21.31
N ASP A 118 11.28 -9.23 22.18
CA ASP A 118 12.14 -10.20 22.86
C ASP A 118 12.41 -11.46 22.04
N THR A 119 11.59 -11.69 21.01
CA THR A 119 11.73 -12.76 20.03
C THR A 119 11.16 -12.29 18.68
N THR A 120 11.27 -13.13 17.66
CA THR A 120 10.66 -12.83 16.36
C THR A 120 9.17 -13.12 16.40
N TYR A 121 8.36 -12.12 16.07
CA TYR A 121 6.91 -12.22 15.94
C TYR A 121 6.51 -12.03 14.46
N THR A 122 5.39 -12.65 14.08
CA THR A 122 4.74 -12.36 12.81
C THR A 122 3.71 -11.26 13.03
N GLY A 123 3.94 -10.10 12.45
CA GLY A 123 2.94 -9.04 12.36
C GLY A 123 2.11 -9.22 11.09
N LYS A 124 0.82 -8.91 11.15
CA LYS A 124 -0.05 -8.81 9.96
C LYS A 124 -0.50 -7.38 9.78
N SER A 125 -0.20 -6.83 8.63
CA SER A 125 -0.67 -5.51 8.22
C SER A 125 -1.75 -5.63 7.16
N LEU A 126 -2.90 -5.05 7.41
CA LEU A 126 -3.96 -4.85 6.43
C LEU A 126 -3.92 -3.38 5.99
N TYR A 127 -3.68 -3.12 4.72
CA TYR A 127 -3.48 -1.77 4.21
C TYR A 127 -3.99 -1.61 2.77
N TYR A 128 -4.16 -0.37 2.35
CA TYR A 128 -4.39 -0.05 0.94
C TYR A 128 -3.06 -0.01 0.21
N ALA A 129 -2.93 -0.88 -0.80
CA ALA A 129 -1.77 -0.94 -1.69
C ALA A 129 -1.98 -0.07 -2.93
N ALA A 130 -0.92 0.59 -3.38
CA ALA A 130 -0.92 1.27 -4.66
C ALA A 130 -0.90 0.23 -5.78
N PRO A 131 -1.88 0.24 -6.71
CA PRO A 131 -1.82 -0.65 -7.86
C PRO A 131 -0.64 -0.29 -8.76
N ASP A 132 -0.05 -1.28 -9.40
CA ASP A 132 1.03 -1.05 -10.36
C ASP A 132 0.54 -0.19 -11.54
N PHE A 133 1.44 0.63 -12.07
CA PHE A 133 1.15 1.43 -13.26
C PHE A 133 0.94 0.53 -14.48
N LEU A 134 0.03 0.94 -15.35
CA LEU A 134 -0.13 0.32 -16.64
C LEU A 134 1.14 0.52 -17.49
N SER A 135 1.51 -0.53 -18.20
CA SER A 135 2.63 -0.56 -19.14
C SER A 135 2.38 -1.65 -20.18
N ASP A 136 3.26 -1.77 -21.16
CA ASP A 136 3.17 -2.85 -22.16
C ASP A 136 3.31 -4.26 -21.54
N SER A 137 3.99 -4.36 -20.41
CA SER A 137 4.13 -5.60 -19.64
C SER A 137 3.05 -5.79 -18.57
N ASN A 138 2.41 -4.71 -18.13
CA ASN A 138 1.31 -4.72 -17.16
C ASN A 138 0.07 -4.08 -17.79
N THR A 139 -0.71 -4.87 -18.51
CA THR A 139 -1.89 -4.41 -19.26
C THR A 139 -3.16 -4.38 -18.44
N SER A 140 -3.13 -4.88 -17.21
CA SER A 140 -4.28 -4.88 -16.29
C SER A 140 -3.85 -4.39 -14.91
N ASN A 141 -4.68 -3.59 -14.31
CA ASN A 141 -4.53 -3.21 -12.91
C ASN A 141 -5.85 -3.42 -12.14
N THR A 142 -5.81 -3.20 -10.83
CA THR A 142 -6.96 -3.38 -9.94
C THR A 142 -8.18 -2.56 -10.36
N PHE A 143 -8.01 -1.46 -11.10
CA PHE A 143 -9.12 -0.62 -11.59
C PHE A 143 -9.79 -1.17 -12.85
N LEU A 144 -9.07 -1.97 -13.65
CA LEU A 144 -9.55 -2.53 -14.91
C LEU A 144 -10.12 -3.95 -14.76
N THR A 145 -9.84 -4.63 -13.67
CA THR A 145 -10.42 -5.94 -13.39
C THR A 145 -11.85 -5.75 -12.86
N VAL A 146 -12.77 -5.45 -13.74
CA VAL A 146 -14.20 -5.58 -13.44
C VAL A 146 -14.50 -7.07 -13.42
N ALA A 147 -14.50 -7.67 -12.25
CA ALA A 147 -15.04 -9.03 -12.10
C ALA A 147 -16.48 -9.03 -12.65
N PRO A 148 -16.85 -9.98 -13.52
CA PRO A 148 -18.21 -10.08 -13.97
C PRO A 148 -19.11 -10.22 -12.74
N ARG A 149 -20.13 -9.39 -12.64
CA ARG A 149 -21.17 -9.54 -11.63
C ARG A 149 -21.92 -10.82 -11.98
N SER A 150 -21.73 -11.86 -11.18
CA SER A 150 -22.57 -13.03 -11.19
C SER A 150 -23.98 -12.71 -10.68
#